data_f7b058650c322c0ab7d9e369c6ad333d
#
_entry.id   f7b058650c322c0ab7d9e369c6ad333d
#
_cell.length_a   1.000
_cell.length_b   1.000
_cell.length_c   1.000
_cell.angle_alpha   90.00
_cell.angle_beta   90.00
_cell.angle_gamma   90.00
#
_symmetry.space_group_name_H-M   'P 1'
#
loop_
_entity.id
_entity.type
_entity.pdbx_description
1 polymer ?
#
loop_
_entity_poly.entity_id
_entity_poly.type
_entity_poly.pdbx_seq_one_letter_code
_entity_poly.pdbx_strand_id
1 'polypeptide(L)'
;MIKVFSGSDRAKIDAEVKRFLGHDYEVFDSESLKPEDIINVFAGASLFVEKRKILIKDLSELNTESVDIYAEVMKYADTPHDIVIWETKPTQKKSYKDFVKLPKVEAKKIDLIQKIDMRKVFDIFDMAMRDGEKAVKMLEEVQGEEDPYMFFGLLASQAI
;
A
#
# COMPACT_ATOMS: atom_id res chain seq x y z
N MET A 1 2.65 17.87 -6.10
CA MET A 1 1.57 16.86 -6.29
C MET A 1 1.72 15.77 -5.25
N ILE A 2 0.62 15.32 -4.63
CA ILE A 2 0.68 14.28 -3.60
C ILE A 2 -0.01 13.02 -4.10
N LYS A 3 0.65 11.86 -3.94
CA LYS A 3 0.04 10.54 -4.18
C LYS A 3 0.06 9.73 -2.90
N VAL A 4 -1.04 9.02 -2.63
CA VAL A 4 -1.17 8.13 -1.48
C VAL A 4 -1.38 6.72 -1.99
N PHE A 5 -0.43 5.84 -1.71
CA PHE A 5 -0.57 4.41 -1.98
C PHE A 5 -0.82 3.66 -0.69
N SER A 6 -1.79 2.77 -0.72
CA SER A 6 -2.07 1.87 0.41
C SER A 6 -2.24 0.45 -0.09
N GLY A 7 -1.91 -0.52 0.73
CA GLY A 7 -2.14 -1.93 0.41
C GLY A 7 -0.94 -2.84 0.61
N SER A 8 -1.12 -4.11 0.26
CA SER A 8 -0.18 -5.20 0.55
C SER A 8 0.77 -5.56 -0.60
N ASP A 9 0.50 -5.12 -1.84
CA ASP A 9 1.37 -5.40 -2.99
C ASP A 9 2.56 -4.43 -3.05
N ARG A 10 3.59 -4.75 -2.28
CA ARG A 10 4.80 -3.92 -2.17
C ARG A 10 5.52 -3.74 -3.51
N ALA A 11 5.58 -4.78 -4.34
CA ALA A 11 6.27 -4.73 -5.62
C ALA A 11 5.59 -3.75 -6.59
N LYS A 12 4.26 -3.80 -6.68
CA LYS A 12 3.50 -2.86 -7.51
C LYS A 12 3.53 -1.44 -6.95
N ILE A 13 3.46 -1.27 -5.63
CA ILE A 13 3.58 0.06 -5.01
C ILE A 13 4.95 0.65 -5.32
N ASP A 14 6.04 -0.11 -5.16
CA ASP A 14 7.40 0.36 -5.47
C ASP A 14 7.55 0.76 -6.96
N ALA A 15 6.97 -0.03 -7.86
CA ALA A 15 6.95 0.31 -9.28
C ALA A 15 6.19 1.63 -9.57
N GLU A 16 5.06 1.87 -8.91
CA GLU A 16 4.30 3.12 -9.02
C GLU A 16 5.04 4.31 -8.42
N VAL A 17 5.72 4.13 -7.29
CA VAL A 17 6.58 5.14 -6.68
C VAL A 17 7.69 5.55 -7.66
N LYS A 18 8.44 4.58 -8.21
CA LYS A 18 9.50 4.82 -9.19
C LYS A 18 8.99 5.46 -10.47
N ARG A 19 7.80 5.05 -10.93
CA ARG A 19 7.16 5.66 -12.09
C ARG A 19 6.85 7.14 -11.88
N PHE A 20 6.45 7.52 -10.66
CA PHE A 20 6.07 8.90 -10.36
C PHE A 20 7.26 9.77 -9.94
N LEU A 21 8.12 9.28 -9.04
CA LEU A 21 9.24 10.05 -8.49
C LEU A 21 10.54 9.91 -9.32
N GLY A 22 10.65 8.86 -10.14
CA GLY A 22 11.89 8.49 -10.84
C GLY A 22 12.79 7.63 -9.96
N HIS A 23 14.11 7.78 -10.10
CA HIS A 23 15.09 6.98 -9.36
C HIS A 23 15.78 7.76 -8.23
N ASP A 24 15.68 9.09 -8.27
CA ASP A 24 16.32 9.98 -7.31
C ASP A 24 15.25 10.68 -6.48
N TYR A 25 15.02 10.18 -5.27
CA TYR A 25 14.08 10.72 -4.29
C TYR A 25 14.53 10.45 -2.86
N GLU A 26 14.13 11.32 -1.96
CA GLU A 26 14.37 11.18 -0.53
C GLU A 26 13.35 10.22 0.09
N VAL A 27 13.81 9.38 1.00
CA VAL A 27 12.93 8.42 1.72
C VAL A 27 12.90 8.80 3.18
N PHE A 28 11.69 8.95 3.70
CA PHE A 28 11.43 9.15 5.12
C PHE A 28 10.61 7.99 5.66
N ASP A 29 11.06 7.45 6.77
CA ASP A 29 10.39 6.36 7.47
C ASP A 29 9.86 6.88 8.82
N SER A 30 8.66 6.48 9.20
CA SER A 30 8.01 6.91 10.44
C SER A 30 8.85 6.62 11.69
N GLU A 31 9.64 5.53 11.68
CA GLU A 31 10.50 5.17 12.82
C GLU A 31 11.62 6.19 13.11
N SER A 32 12.03 6.95 12.10
CA SER A 32 13.15 7.89 12.17
C SER A 32 12.75 9.36 12.31
N LEU A 33 11.47 9.67 12.27
CA LEU A 33 10.95 11.03 12.15
C LEU A 33 10.05 11.41 13.33
N LYS A 34 10.04 12.71 13.62
CA LYS A 34 9.04 13.33 14.50
C LYS A 34 7.95 13.99 13.68
N PRO A 35 6.74 14.18 14.25
CA PRO A 35 5.66 14.88 13.55
C PRO A 35 6.07 16.26 13.02
N GLU A 36 6.89 17.00 13.75
CA GLU A 36 7.35 18.33 13.35
C GLU A 36 8.24 18.28 12.10
N ASP A 37 9.07 17.26 11.94
CA ASP A 37 9.95 17.09 10.79
C ASP A 37 9.11 16.90 9.51
N ILE A 38 8.05 16.10 9.59
CA ILE A 38 7.12 15.87 8.48
C ILE A 38 6.36 17.14 8.11
N ILE A 39 5.89 17.90 9.10
CA ILE A 39 5.22 19.18 8.85
C ILE A 39 6.17 20.11 8.08
N ASN A 40 7.44 20.18 8.47
CA ASN A 40 8.45 20.98 7.78
C ASN A 40 8.70 20.51 6.34
N VAL A 41 8.66 19.20 6.10
CA VAL A 41 8.77 18.61 4.74
C VAL A 41 7.62 19.06 3.85
N PHE A 42 6.40 19.08 4.36
CA PHE A 42 5.23 19.54 3.62
C PHE A 42 5.16 21.07 3.50
N ALA A 43 5.46 21.76 4.58
CA ALA A 43 5.42 23.23 4.65
C ALA A 43 6.48 23.89 3.77
N GLY A 44 7.54 23.20 3.46
CA GLY A 44 8.75 23.51 2.68
C GLY A 44 8.80 24.74 1.77
N ALA A 45 8.27 25.84 2.26
CA ALA A 45 8.22 27.11 1.58
C ALA A 45 9.48 27.93 1.86
N SER A 46 10.59 27.51 1.31
CA SER A 46 11.68 28.47 1.07
C SER A 46 11.52 29.02 -0.34
N LEU A 47 11.63 30.31 -0.52
CA LEU A 47 11.64 31.00 -1.81
C LEU A 47 12.76 30.51 -2.78
N PHE A 48 13.60 29.59 -2.32
CA PHE A 48 14.76 29.03 -3.02
C PHE A 48 14.79 27.50 -3.06
N VAL A 49 13.70 26.82 -2.67
CA VAL A 49 13.70 25.35 -2.62
C VAL A 49 13.35 24.79 -3.99
N GLU A 50 14.30 24.06 -4.57
CA GLU A 50 14.04 23.18 -5.71
C GLU A 50 12.94 22.19 -5.37
N LYS A 51 12.16 21.84 -6.38
CA LYS A 51 11.08 20.84 -6.24
C LYS A 51 11.67 19.50 -5.79
N ARG A 52 11.38 19.11 -4.55
CA ARG A 52 11.85 17.83 -3.97
C ARG A 52 10.94 16.69 -4.39
N LYS A 53 11.50 15.50 -4.44
CA LYS A 53 10.81 14.24 -4.66
C LYS A 53 10.95 13.40 -3.40
N ILE A 54 9.84 13.03 -2.80
CA ILE A 54 9.84 12.52 -1.44
C ILE A 54 8.91 11.31 -1.34
N LEU A 55 9.42 10.23 -0.76
CA LEU A 55 8.64 9.08 -0.33
C LEU A 55 8.56 9.06 1.20
N ILE A 56 7.35 9.04 1.74
CA ILE A 56 7.10 8.91 3.17
C ILE A 56 6.39 7.57 3.40
N LYS A 57 6.95 6.74 4.28
CA LYS A 57 6.37 5.44 4.62
C LYS A 57 5.66 5.53 5.96
N ASP A 58 4.47 4.94 5.99
CA ASP A 58 3.65 4.74 7.18
C ASP A 58 3.46 6.02 8.02
N LEU A 59 3.12 7.13 7.33
CA LEU A 59 2.88 8.43 7.94
C LEU A 59 1.87 8.36 9.09
N SER A 60 0.89 7.45 9.01
CA SER A 60 -0.11 7.24 10.05
C SER A 60 0.46 6.78 11.40
N GLU A 61 1.66 6.20 11.42
CA GLU A 61 2.33 5.77 12.66
C GLU A 61 2.85 6.94 13.49
N LEU A 62 3.02 8.12 12.88
CA LEU A 62 3.36 9.35 13.59
C LEU A 62 2.20 9.97 14.37
N ASN A 63 1.01 9.37 14.31
CA ASN A 63 -0.11 9.81 15.15
C ASN A 63 0.19 9.54 16.61
N THR A 64 -0.03 10.55 17.45
CA THR A 64 0.01 10.44 18.91
C THR A 64 -1.38 10.75 19.49
N GLU A 65 -1.52 10.71 20.82
CA GLU A 65 -2.76 11.14 21.49
C GLU A 65 -3.04 12.64 21.24
N SER A 66 -2.00 13.43 21.10
CA SER A 66 -2.07 14.90 20.95
C SER A 66 -1.94 15.38 19.51
N VAL A 67 -1.43 14.57 18.58
CA VAL A 67 -1.16 14.95 17.19
C VAL A 67 -1.86 14.01 16.23
N ASP A 68 -2.72 14.57 15.40
CA ASP A 68 -3.26 13.89 14.24
C ASP A 68 -2.49 14.37 12.99
N ILE A 69 -1.54 13.55 12.54
CA ILE A 69 -0.60 13.94 11.50
C ILE A 69 -1.31 14.28 10.17
N TYR A 70 -2.39 13.58 9.82
CA TYR A 70 -3.13 13.88 8.60
C TYR A 70 -3.90 15.20 8.67
N ALA A 71 -4.40 15.57 9.85
CA ALA A 71 -5.00 16.87 10.08
C ALA A 71 -3.96 18.01 9.96
N GLU A 72 -2.73 17.74 10.40
CA GLU A 72 -1.63 18.72 10.29
C GLU A 72 -1.14 18.86 8.85
N VAL A 73 -0.77 17.77 8.15
CA VAL A 73 -0.24 17.86 6.77
C VAL A 73 -1.29 18.32 5.77
N MET A 74 -2.57 18.15 6.06
CA MET A 74 -3.67 18.67 5.23
C MET A 74 -3.59 20.18 5.02
N LYS A 75 -3.08 20.93 6.01
CA LYS A 75 -2.89 22.37 5.94
C LYS A 75 -1.88 22.78 4.87
N TYR A 76 -1.00 21.85 4.49
CA TYR A 76 0.09 22.04 3.54
C TYR A 76 -0.06 21.20 2.27
N ALA A 77 -1.27 20.78 1.94
CA ALA A 77 -1.54 19.97 0.75
C ALA A 77 -1.20 20.68 -0.58
N ASP A 78 -1.02 21.98 -0.55
CA ASP A 78 -0.56 22.83 -1.66
C ASP A 78 0.97 22.87 -1.84
N THR A 79 1.67 21.90 -1.28
CA THR A 79 3.14 21.81 -1.39
C THR A 79 3.62 21.85 -2.86
N PRO A 80 4.74 22.53 -3.16
CA PRO A 80 5.37 22.51 -4.49
C PRO A 80 6.04 21.17 -4.81
N HIS A 81 6.26 20.32 -3.79
CA HIS A 81 6.98 19.08 -3.91
C HIS A 81 6.15 17.94 -4.53
N ASP A 82 6.81 16.94 -5.09
CA ASP A 82 6.20 15.66 -5.44
C ASP A 82 6.37 14.71 -4.26
N ILE A 83 5.26 14.37 -3.62
CA ILE A 83 5.25 13.55 -2.41
C ILE A 83 4.46 12.28 -2.68
N VAL A 84 5.04 11.14 -2.34
CA VAL A 84 4.34 9.88 -2.23
C VAL A 84 4.24 9.51 -0.75
N ILE A 85 3.04 9.20 -0.30
CA ILE A 85 2.79 8.59 1.00
C ILE A 85 2.44 7.14 0.76
N TRP A 86 3.20 6.23 1.35
CA TRP A 86 2.91 4.81 1.29
C TRP A 86 2.49 4.30 2.67
N GLU A 87 1.21 3.93 2.78
CA GLU A 87 0.63 3.35 4.00
C GLU A 87 0.52 1.84 3.88
N THR A 88 1.31 1.11 4.66
CA THR A 88 1.20 -0.36 4.74
C THR A 88 -0.14 -0.75 5.38
N LYS A 89 -0.55 -0.01 6.41
CA LYS A 89 -1.83 -0.18 7.11
C LYS A 89 -2.54 1.17 7.23
N PRO A 90 -3.36 1.54 6.24
CA PRO A 90 -4.02 2.84 6.26
C PRO A 90 -4.91 2.98 7.49
N THR A 91 -4.79 4.11 8.16
CA THR A 91 -5.61 4.45 9.33
C THR A 91 -7.08 4.64 8.95
N GLN A 92 -7.98 4.34 9.87
CA GLN A 92 -9.42 4.58 9.72
C GLN A 92 -9.85 5.96 10.20
N LYS A 93 -8.92 6.81 10.66
CA LYS A 93 -9.21 8.16 11.13
C LYS A 93 -9.91 8.99 10.05
N LYS A 94 -10.79 9.88 10.50
CA LYS A 94 -11.52 10.79 9.61
C LYS A 94 -10.57 11.71 8.84
N SER A 95 -9.55 12.22 9.49
CA SER A 95 -8.52 13.09 8.89
C SER A 95 -7.84 12.46 7.67
N TYR A 96 -7.48 11.17 7.74
CA TYR A 96 -6.96 10.42 6.59
C TYR A 96 -7.99 10.37 5.45
N LYS A 97 -9.25 10.02 5.78
CA LYS A 97 -10.32 9.93 4.78
C LYS A 97 -10.62 11.27 4.10
N ASP A 98 -10.49 12.35 4.85
CA ASP A 98 -10.69 13.71 4.32
C ASP A 98 -9.46 14.15 3.50
N PHE A 99 -8.25 13.82 3.93
CA PHE A 99 -7.01 14.10 3.21
C PHE A 99 -6.98 13.46 1.82
N VAL A 100 -7.33 12.18 1.70
CA VAL A 100 -7.31 11.46 0.42
C VAL A 100 -8.40 11.91 -0.56
N LYS A 101 -9.36 12.72 -0.11
CA LYS A 101 -10.40 13.32 -0.95
C LYS A 101 -10.04 14.71 -1.48
N LEU A 102 -8.91 15.27 -1.05
CA LEU A 102 -8.48 16.59 -1.53
C LEU A 102 -8.21 16.55 -3.04
N PRO A 103 -8.59 17.60 -3.79
CA PRO A 103 -8.45 17.63 -5.25
C PRO A 103 -7.01 17.46 -5.77
N LYS A 104 -6.02 17.76 -4.92
CA LYS A 104 -4.59 17.67 -5.24
C LYS A 104 -3.92 16.40 -4.75
N VAL A 105 -4.70 15.50 -4.15
CA VAL A 105 -4.24 14.20 -3.62
C VAL A 105 -4.83 13.09 -4.47
N GLU A 106 -3.98 12.27 -5.06
CA GLU A 106 -4.36 11.07 -5.78
C GLU A 106 -4.14 9.85 -4.90
N ALA A 107 -5.22 9.18 -4.47
CA ALA A 107 -5.15 8.00 -3.63
C ALA A 107 -5.44 6.73 -4.44
N LYS A 108 -4.60 5.70 -4.27
CA LYS A 108 -4.75 4.40 -4.92
C LYS A 108 -4.47 3.27 -3.95
N LYS A 109 -5.42 2.34 -3.84
CA LYS A 109 -5.23 1.10 -3.10
C LYS A 109 -4.68 0.03 -4.04
N ILE A 110 -3.57 -0.60 -3.63
CA ILE A 110 -2.86 -1.63 -4.39
C ILE A 110 -2.65 -2.83 -3.48
N ASP A 111 -3.63 -3.69 -3.44
CA ASP A 111 -3.52 -4.95 -2.71
C ASP A 111 -2.96 -6.04 -3.64
N LEU A 112 -2.21 -6.96 -3.06
CA LEU A 112 -1.98 -8.25 -3.68
C LEU A 112 -3.36 -8.81 -4.02
N ILE A 113 -3.59 -9.12 -5.30
CA ILE A 113 -4.79 -9.82 -5.75
C ILE A 113 -4.67 -11.25 -5.21
N GLN A 114 -4.93 -11.41 -3.94
CA GLN A 114 -4.97 -12.69 -3.26
C GLN A 114 -6.32 -12.79 -2.55
N LYS A 115 -7.37 -12.81 -3.33
CA LYS A 115 -8.54 -13.56 -2.92
C LYS A 115 -8.39 -14.96 -3.50
N ILE A 116 -7.53 -15.78 -2.86
CA ILE A 116 -7.73 -17.21 -2.98
C ILE A 116 -9.15 -17.42 -2.45
N ASP A 117 -10.04 -17.76 -3.37
CA ASP A 117 -11.37 -18.15 -2.96
C ASP A 117 -11.22 -19.49 -2.24
N MET A 118 -11.21 -19.42 -0.89
CA MET A 118 -11.07 -20.60 -0.04
C MET A 118 -12.09 -21.68 -0.43
N ARG A 119 -13.23 -21.31 -1.02
CA ARG A 119 -14.18 -22.28 -1.54
C ARG A 119 -13.61 -23.06 -2.70
N LYS A 120 -12.92 -22.41 -3.64
CA LYS A 120 -12.22 -23.11 -4.75
C LYS A 120 -11.17 -24.07 -4.22
N VAL A 121 -10.41 -23.69 -3.18
CA VAL A 121 -9.42 -24.55 -2.54
C VAL A 121 -10.08 -25.81 -1.95
N PHE A 122 -11.18 -25.64 -1.21
CA PHE A 122 -11.93 -26.76 -0.66
C PHE A 122 -12.57 -27.65 -1.75
N ASP A 123 -13.11 -27.03 -2.80
CA ASP A 123 -13.70 -27.75 -3.92
C ASP A 123 -12.66 -28.60 -4.66
N ILE A 124 -11.43 -28.09 -4.84
CA ILE A 124 -10.31 -28.85 -5.44
C ILE A 124 -9.91 -30.01 -4.51
N PHE A 125 -9.87 -29.77 -3.20
CA PHE A 125 -9.55 -30.81 -2.22
C PHE A 125 -10.59 -31.93 -2.21
N ASP A 126 -11.86 -31.58 -2.18
CA ASP A 126 -12.99 -32.52 -2.26
C ASP A 126 -12.96 -33.29 -3.60
N MET A 127 -12.63 -32.62 -4.70
CA MET A 127 -12.50 -33.25 -6.00
C MET A 127 -11.31 -34.19 -6.06
N ALA A 128 -10.18 -33.86 -5.46
CA ALA A 128 -8.99 -34.71 -5.39
C ALA A 128 -9.28 -36.05 -4.69
N MET A 129 -10.15 -36.03 -3.69
CA MET A 129 -10.59 -37.24 -2.97
C MET A 129 -11.55 -38.12 -3.79
N ARG A 130 -12.20 -37.56 -4.83
CA ARG A 130 -13.22 -38.27 -5.64
C ARG A 130 -12.73 -38.59 -7.05
N ASP A 131 -12.03 -37.65 -7.69
CA ASP A 131 -11.59 -37.72 -9.09
C ASP A 131 -10.33 -36.86 -9.28
N GLY A 132 -9.17 -37.53 -9.21
CA GLY A 132 -7.87 -36.85 -9.28
C GLY A 132 -7.61 -36.14 -10.63
N GLU A 133 -8.14 -36.66 -11.75
CA GLU A 133 -7.95 -36.00 -13.06
C GLU A 133 -8.69 -34.66 -13.13
N LYS A 134 -9.91 -34.61 -12.60
CA LYS A 134 -10.67 -33.37 -12.55
C LYS A 134 -10.05 -32.36 -11.59
N ALA A 135 -9.53 -32.80 -10.45
CA ALA A 135 -8.83 -31.94 -9.53
C ALA A 135 -7.60 -31.29 -10.15
N VAL A 136 -6.83 -32.04 -10.97
CA VAL A 136 -5.68 -31.47 -11.70
C VAL A 136 -6.10 -30.39 -12.68
N LYS A 137 -7.18 -30.58 -13.43
CA LYS A 137 -7.72 -29.55 -14.34
C LYS A 137 -8.18 -28.29 -13.60
N MET A 138 -8.87 -28.45 -12.49
CA MET A 138 -9.27 -27.31 -11.65
C MET A 138 -8.06 -26.58 -11.09
N LEU A 139 -6.99 -27.29 -10.77
CA LEU A 139 -5.72 -26.75 -10.30
C LEU A 139 -5.01 -25.94 -11.39
N GLU A 140 -5.01 -26.43 -12.62
CA GLU A 140 -4.45 -25.72 -13.80
C GLU A 140 -5.22 -24.43 -14.11
N GLU A 141 -6.53 -24.43 -13.98
CA GLU A 141 -7.37 -23.23 -14.16
C GLU A 141 -7.05 -22.15 -13.11
N VAL A 142 -6.78 -22.54 -11.87
CA VAL A 142 -6.47 -21.61 -10.76
C VAL A 142 -5.02 -21.11 -10.83
N GLN A 143 -4.06 -21.93 -11.29
CA GLN A 143 -2.64 -21.54 -11.42
C GLN A 143 -2.42 -20.38 -12.39
N GLY A 144 -3.32 -20.14 -13.35
CA GLY A 144 -3.25 -18.99 -14.26
C GLY A 144 -3.57 -17.65 -13.60
N GLU A 145 -4.22 -17.66 -12.44
CA GLU A 145 -4.72 -16.46 -11.74
C GLU A 145 -3.99 -16.13 -10.44
N GLU A 146 -3.25 -17.08 -9.84
CA GLU A 146 -2.72 -16.96 -8.46
C GLU A 146 -1.28 -17.48 -8.30
N ASP A 147 -0.60 -17.05 -7.19
CA ASP A 147 0.74 -17.54 -6.84
C ASP A 147 0.71 -19.03 -6.46
N PRO A 148 1.36 -19.93 -7.23
CA PRO A 148 1.36 -21.35 -6.99
C PRO A 148 1.86 -21.75 -5.61
N TYR A 149 2.87 -21.06 -5.07
CA TYR A 149 3.47 -21.39 -3.77
C TYR A 149 2.53 -21.16 -2.61
N MET A 150 1.70 -20.13 -2.70
CA MET A 150 0.72 -19.86 -1.66
C MET A 150 -0.43 -20.87 -1.72
N PHE A 151 -0.84 -21.26 -2.91
CA PHE A 151 -1.87 -22.28 -3.10
C PHE A 151 -1.41 -23.65 -2.54
N PHE A 152 -0.18 -24.07 -2.85
CA PHE A 152 0.39 -25.29 -2.29
C PHE A 152 0.58 -25.23 -0.77
N GLY A 153 0.96 -24.07 -0.22
CA GLY A 153 1.06 -23.88 1.22
C GLY A 153 -0.28 -24.08 1.95
N LEU A 154 -1.37 -23.59 1.36
CA LEU A 154 -2.73 -23.77 1.88
C LEU A 154 -3.18 -25.24 1.78
N LEU A 155 -2.96 -25.90 0.64
CA LEU A 155 -3.26 -27.34 0.49
C LEU A 155 -2.49 -28.19 1.50
N ALA A 156 -1.20 -27.91 1.71
CA ALA A 156 -0.37 -28.64 2.68
C ALA A 156 -0.87 -28.44 4.12
N SER A 157 -1.37 -27.24 4.47
CA SER A 157 -1.90 -26.97 5.80
C SER A 157 -3.22 -27.68 6.12
N GLN A 158 -3.95 -28.12 5.10
CA GLN A 158 -5.22 -28.87 5.25
C GLN A 158 -5.01 -30.40 5.27
N ALA A 159 -3.81 -30.87 4.89
CA ALA A 159 -3.50 -32.30 4.84
C ALA A 159 -2.99 -32.87 6.16
N ILE A 160 -2.91 -32.06 7.22
CA ILE A 160 -2.52 -32.45 8.58
C ILE A 160 -3.76 -32.48 9.47
#